data_0b325a616834a0bb8e634d24d0de1caf
#
_entry.id   0b325a616834a0bb8e634d24d0de1caf
#
_cell.length_a   1.000
_cell.length_b   1.000
_cell.length_c   1.000
_cell.angle_alpha   90.00
_cell.angle_beta   90.00
_cell.angle_gamma   90.00
#
_symmetry.space_group_name_H-M   'P 1'
#
loop_
_entity.id
_entity.type
_entity.pdbx_description
1 polymer ?
#
loop_
_entity_poly.entity_id
_entity_poly.type
_entity_poly.pdbx_seq_one_letter_code
_entity_poly.pdbx_strand_id
1 'polypeptide(L)'
;MLTSVSKHFEREKDWIVIDLNPEDDFREGLAAKLYTAGRLKHLFLEKNFNFSFHGFSFSLTGKNPILNIDDLFEKMFAEIRRQDKKVLVTIDESTNNAYMRQFVLSFQSLIRKDSPLVLLVTGLYENIFSLENGKNTKFLIRSHKTFLSPLNLQSIAASYQSQLGLNYEEAMKCAKMTKGYAFAFQLLGYLMFDRNKKVMDKELLSLYDRYLAEYAYTKIWSTLSEIEKKVVLSFQTNAIISVSIILERTGMKKEYFSRYRDRLIKKGILFSPSRGKLIFSLPRFKEFVDIETAYEE
;
A
#
# COMPACT_ATOMS: atom_id res chain seq x y z
N MET A 1 -5.31 -3.06 6.53
CA MET A 1 -6.11 -3.77 5.52
C MET A 1 -5.52 -5.16 5.26
N LEU A 2 -4.28 -5.29 4.83
CA LEU A 2 -3.64 -6.59 4.52
C LEU A 2 -3.75 -7.57 5.68
N THR A 3 -3.36 -7.15 6.89
CA THR A 3 -3.48 -7.94 8.12
C THR A 3 -4.91 -8.46 8.39
N SER A 4 -5.93 -7.69 8.06
CA SER A 4 -7.32 -8.12 8.24
C SER A 4 -7.70 -9.20 7.25
N VAL A 5 -7.18 -9.13 6.01
CA VAL A 5 -7.36 -10.17 4.98
C VAL A 5 -6.62 -11.43 5.40
N SER A 6 -5.35 -11.33 5.80
CA SER A 6 -4.56 -12.48 6.32
C SER A 6 -5.31 -13.18 7.46
N LYS A 7 -5.73 -12.44 8.48
CA LYS A 7 -6.49 -13.00 9.62
C LYS A 7 -7.83 -13.64 9.24
N HIS A 8 -8.48 -13.15 8.18
CA HIS A 8 -9.70 -13.77 7.68
C HIS A 8 -9.40 -15.15 7.11
N PHE A 9 -8.43 -15.24 6.20
CA PHE A 9 -8.07 -16.51 5.57
C PHE A 9 -7.36 -17.51 6.50
N GLU A 10 -6.64 -17.04 7.54
CA GLU A 10 -6.09 -17.91 8.58
C GLU A 10 -7.12 -18.74 9.33
N ARG A 11 -8.37 -18.27 9.40
CA ARG A 11 -9.49 -18.99 10.04
C ARG A 11 -10.07 -20.07 9.15
N GLU A 12 -9.87 -19.98 7.85
CA GLU A 12 -10.34 -20.95 6.87
C GLU A 12 -9.43 -22.20 6.86
N LYS A 13 -10.04 -23.39 6.95
CA LYS A 13 -9.27 -24.65 7.11
C LYS A 13 -8.48 -25.04 5.86
N ASP A 14 -8.93 -24.62 4.68
CA ASP A 14 -8.33 -24.92 3.38
C ASP A 14 -7.29 -23.90 2.93
N TRP A 15 -7.08 -22.81 3.70
CA TRP A 15 -6.11 -21.78 3.38
C TRP A 15 -4.86 -21.85 4.26
N ILE A 16 -3.73 -21.55 3.63
CA ILE A 16 -2.42 -21.34 4.25
C ILE A 16 -2.02 -19.91 3.92
N VAL A 17 -1.84 -19.08 4.92
CA VAL A 17 -1.47 -17.67 4.76
C VAL A 17 0.01 -17.52 5.03
N ILE A 18 0.72 -16.87 4.10
CA ILE A 18 2.15 -16.60 4.16
C ILE A 18 2.37 -15.10 3.94
N ASP A 19 2.73 -14.39 4.98
CA ASP A 19 3.15 -12.99 4.89
C ASP A 19 4.65 -12.92 4.62
N LEU A 20 5.07 -12.26 3.55
CA LEU A 20 6.48 -12.10 3.18
C LEU A 20 6.96 -10.68 3.49
N ASN A 21 8.20 -10.60 4.01
CA ASN A 21 8.84 -9.32 4.27
C ASN A 21 9.46 -8.76 2.98
N PRO A 22 9.23 -7.48 2.62
CA PRO A 22 9.77 -6.87 1.41
C PRO A 22 11.31 -6.71 1.37
N GLU A 23 11.99 -6.87 2.49
CA GLU A 23 13.46 -6.77 2.59
C GLU A 23 14.19 -8.10 2.34
N ASP A 24 13.48 -9.23 2.36
CA ASP A 24 14.04 -10.57 2.21
C ASP A 24 13.95 -11.08 0.76
N ASP A 25 14.69 -12.15 0.44
CA ASP A 25 14.44 -12.90 -0.79
C ASP A 25 13.08 -13.61 -0.69
N PHE A 26 12.11 -13.13 -1.47
CA PHE A 26 10.72 -13.62 -1.41
C PHE A 26 10.61 -15.10 -1.77
N ARG A 27 11.49 -15.66 -2.60
CA ARG A 27 11.43 -17.07 -3.00
C ARG A 27 11.93 -17.96 -1.87
N GLU A 28 13.06 -17.60 -1.27
CA GLU A 28 13.58 -18.32 -0.11
C GLU A 28 12.64 -18.19 1.09
N GLY A 29 12.13 -16.99 1.34
CA GLY A 29 11.14 -16.73 2.38
C GLY A 29 9.86 -17.55 2.21
N LEU A 30 9.33 -17.64 0.98
CA LEU A 30 8.15 -18.46 0.69
C LEU A 30 8.45 -19.95 0.92
N ALA A 31 9.57 -20.47 0.40
CA ALA A 31 9.95 -21.86 0.57
C ALA A 31 10.10 -22.23 2.05
N ALA A 32 10.80 -21.40 2.82
CA ALA A 32 11.03 -21.61 4.24
C ALA A 32 9.71 -21.59 5.05
N LYS A 33 8.85 -20.60 4.79
CA LYS A 33 7.57 -20.48 5.49
C LYS A 33 6.59 -21.57 5.12
N LEU A 34 6.53 -21.98 3.85
CA LEU A 34 5.73 -23.16 3.45
C LEU A 34 6.21 -24.42 4.14
N TYR A 35 7.53 -24.65 4.19
CA TYR A 35 8.11 -25.83 4.84
C TYR A 35 7.81 -25.87 6.34
N THR A 36 7.89 -24.73 7.02
CA THR A 36 7.66 -24.62 8.47
C THR A 36 6.19 -24.46 8.83
N ALA A 37 5.31 -24.20 7.88
CA ALA A 37 3.88 -24.10 8.12
C ALA A 37 3.38 -25.39 8.78
N GLY A 38 2.96 -25.31 10.04
CA GLY A 38 2.63 -26.47 10.88
C GLY A 38 1.68 -27.48 10.25
N ARG A 39 0.80 -27.02 9.36
CA ARG A 39 -0.15 -27.85 8.59
C ARG A 39 0.51 -28.60 7.43
N LEU A 40 1.67 -28.19 6.94
CA LEU A 40 2.40 -28.79 5.82
C LEU A 40 3.67 -29.52 6.23
N LYS A 41 4.23 -29.21 7.39
CA LYS A 41 5.51 -29.75 7.87
C LYS A 41 5.57 -31.28 7.77
N HIS A 42 4.57 -31.97 8.26
CA HIS A 42 4.52 -33.43 8.21
C HIS A 42 4.52 -33.96 6.77
N LEU A 43 3.76 -33.32 5.87
CA LEU A 43 3.66 -33.73 4.47
C LEU A 43 5.01 -33.63 3.75
N PHE A 44 5.76 -32.57 4.01
CA PHE A 44 7.05 -32.36 3.38
C PHE A 44 8.15 -33.26 4.00
N LEU A 45 8.06 -33.54 5.31
CA LEU A 45 8.95 -34.49 5.98
C LEU A 45 8.76 -35.90 5.45
N GLU A 46 7.54 -36.40 5.30
CA GLU A 46 7.27 -37.74 4.78
C GLU A 46 7.71 -37.92 3.33
N LYS A 47 7.72 -36.85 2.52
CA LYS A 47 8.13 -36.88 1.10
C LYS A 47 9.63 -36.65 0.89
N ASN A 48 10.44 -36.56 1.94
CA ASN A 48 11.90 -36.37 1.87
C ASN A 48 12.32 -35.19 0.98
N PHE A 49 11.74 -34.01 1.21
CA PHE A 49 12.17 -32.78 0.52
C PHE A 49 13.53 -32.34 1.08
N ASN A 50 14.57 -32.42 0.24
CA ASN A 50 15.90 -31.92 0.54
C ASN A 50 16.19 -30.64 -0.21
N PHE A 51 16.48 -29.56 0.49
CA PHE A 51 17.00 -28.34 -0.13
C PHE A 51 17.95 -27.62 0.83
N SER A 52 18.93 -26.92 0.26
CA SER A 52 19.90 -26.12 0.97
C SER A 52 19.96 -24.74 0.32
N PHE A 53 19.75 -23.69 1.13
CA PHE A 53 19.93 -22.30 0.74
C PHE A 53 20.93 -21.61 1.66
N HIS A 54 21.47 -20.48 1.23
CA HIS A 54 22.40 -19.67 2.00
C HIS A 54 21.86 -19.38 3.41
N GLY A 55 22.41 -20.07 4.41
CA GLY A 55 22.05 -19.90 5.83
C GLY A 55 21.01 -20.87 6.41
N PHE A 56 20.29 -21.64 5.57
CA PHE A 56 19.36 -22.67 6.03
C PHE A 56 19.67 -24.00 5.37
N SER A 57 20.27 -24.90 6.11
CA SER A 57 20.50 -26.30 5.69
C SER A 57 19.45 -27.19 6.32
N PHE A 58 18.46 -27.62 5.53
CA PHE A 58 17.58 -28.70 5.92
C PHE A 58 18.04 -29.97 5.19
N SER A 59 18.72 -30.84 5.89
CA SER A 59 19.14 -32.14 5.38
C SER A 59 18.10 -33.18 5.76
N LEU A 60 17.35 -33.65 4.79
CA LEU A 60 16.54 -34.85 4.91
C LEU A 60 17.06 -35.89 3.91
N THR A 61 17.19 -37.11 4.35
CA THR A 61 17.80 -38.23 3.62
C THR A 61 16.97 -38.63 2.38
N GLY A 62 17.30 -38.02 1.24
CA GLY A 62 16.70 -38.38 -0.07
C GLY A 62 17.78 -38.40 -1.18
N LYS A 63 17.63 -39.29 -2.16
CA LYS A 63 18.66 -39.62 -3.15
C LYS A 63 18.95 -38.54 -4.20
N ASN A 64 18.16 -37.48 -4.34
CA ASN A 64 18.40 -36.39 -5.32
C ASN A 64 18.18 -35.02 -4.67
N PRO A 65 19.21 -34.18 -4.52
CA PRO A 65 19.04 -32.81 -4.06
C PRO A 65 18.23 -31.99 -5.08
N ILE A 66 17.30 -31.17 -4.60
CA ILE A 66 16.61 -30.19 -5.44
C ILE A 66 17.58 -29.04 -5.66
N LEU A 67 18.01 -28.85 -6.91
CA LEU A 67 19.03 -27.86 -7.28
C LEU A 67 18.42 -26.49 -7.62
N ASN A 68 17.11 -26.43 -7.85
CA ASN A 68 16.43 -25.22 -8.29
C ASN A 68 15.20 -24.95 -7.42
N ILE A 69 15.06 -23.71 -6.99
CA ILE A 69 13.94 -23.25 -6.15
C ILE A 69 12.58 -23.37 -6.88
N ASP A 70 12.54 -23.20 -8.20
CA ASP A 70 11.30 -23.34 -8.98
C ASP A 70 10.84 -24.80 -9.02
N ASP A 71 11.76 -25.77 -9.12
CA ASP A 71 11.43 -27.21 -9.01
C ASP A 71 10.94 -27.57 -7.61
N LEU A 72 11.49 -26.94 -6.58
CA LEU A 72 11.02 -27.08 -5.21
C LEU A 72 9.58 -26.61 -5.09
N PHE A 73 9.28 -25.41 -5.59
CA PHE A 73 7.92 -24.87 -5.57
C PHE A 73 6.93 -25.78 -6.29
N GLU A 74 7.29 -26.30 -7.47
CA GLU A 74 6.42 -27.21 -8.21
C GLU A 74 6.03 -28.44 -7.38
N LYS A 75 6.99 -29.05 -6.70
CA LYS A 75 6.75 -30.21 -5.83
C LYS A 75 5.92 -29.82 -4.61
N MET A 76 6.23 -28.70 -3.96
CA MET A 76 5.48 -28.22 -2.79
C MET A 76 4.02 -27.91 -3.16
N PHE A 77 3.79 -27.18 -4.25
CA PHE A 77 2.45 -26.82 -4.68
C PHE A 77 1.65 -28.01 -5.24
N ALA A 78 2.32 -29.01 -5.83
CA ALA A 78 1.67 -30.26 -6.21
C ALA A 78 1.12 -31.02 -4.99
N GLU A 79 1.89 -31.04 -3.89
CA GLU A 79 1.44 -31.67 -2.65
C GLU A 79 0.32 -30.86 -1.97
N ILE A 80 0.43 -29.53 -1.93
CA ILE A 80 -0.62 -28.65 -1.40
C ILE A 80 -1.95 -28.86 -2.15
N ARG A 81 -1.88 -29.00 -3.49
CA ARG A 81 -3.04 -29.29 -4.32
C ARG A 81 -3.67 -30.65 -3.99
N ARG A 82 -2.86 -31.68 -3.76
CA ARG A 82 -3.36 -33.01 -3.35
C ARG A 82 -4.14 -33.00 -2.05
N GLN A 83 -3.81 -32.03 -1.18
CA GLN A 83 -4.48 -31.83 0.12
C GLN A 83 -5.70 -30.90 0.01
N ASP A 84 -6.09 -30.52 -1.20
CA ASP A 84 -7.18 -29.55 -1.48
C ASP A 84 -6.99 -28.22 -0.71
N LYS A 85 -5.73 -27.79 -0.58
CA LYS A 85 -5.37 -26.54 0.11
C LYS A 85 -4.95 -25.46 -0.87
N LYS A 86 -5.10 -24.22 -0.42
CA LYS A 86 -4.75 -23.01 -1.15
C LYS A 86 -3.75 -22.19 -0.35
N VAL A 87 -2.91 -21.44 -1.03
CA VAL A 87 -1.92 -20.55 -0.40
C VAL A 87 -2.26 -19.12 -0.76
N LEU A 88 -2.38 -18.27 0.25
CA LEU A 88 -2.41 -16.83 0.10
C LEU A 88 -1.04 -16.28 0.51
N VAL A 89 -0.34 -15.69 -0.44
CA VAL A 89 0.90 -14.93 -0.17
C VAL A 89 0.55 -13.46 -0.10
N THR A 90 0.97 -12.78 0.97
CA THR A 90 0.79 -11.34 1.15
C THR A 90 2.14 -10.64 1.24
N ILE A 91 2.26 -9.48 0.57
CA ILE A 91 3.44 -8.63 0.59
C ILE A 91 2.98 -7.20 0.80
N ASP A 92 3.38 -6.59 1.90
CA ASP A 92 3.09 -5.18 2.19
C ASP A 92 4.26 -4.28 1.74
N GLU A 93 3.95 -3.04 1.40
CA GLU A 93 4.93 -2.01 0.97
C GLU A 93 5.88 -2.47 -0.16
N SER A 94 5.35 -3.22 -1.12
CA SER A 94 6.13 -3.76 -2.22
C SER A 94 6.82 -2.65 -3.04
N THR A 95 8.09 -2.91 -3.36
CA THR A 95 8.91 -2.08 -4.25
C THR A 95 9.34 -2.87 -5.49
N ASN A 96 9.69 -2.18 -6.58
CA ASN A 96 10.20 -2.81 -7.79
C ASN A 96 11.71 -3.13 -7.66
N ASN A 97 12.09 -3.99 -6.73
CA ASN A 97 13.46 -4.46 -6.54
C ASN A 97 13.75 -5.78 -7.30
N ALA A 98 14.98 -6.26 -7.25
CA ALA A 98 15.40 -7.48 -7.94
C ALA A 98 14.68 -8.73 -7.39
N TYR A 99 14.52 -8.84 -6.08
CA TYR A 99 13.85 -9.96 -5.41
C TYR A 99 12.38 -10.04 -5.81
N MET A 100 11.68 -8.90 -5.82
CA MET A 100 10.28 -8.84 -6.24
C MET A 100 10.10 -9.27 -7.70
N ARG A 101 10.98 -8.81 -8.60
CA ARG A 101 10.93 -9.23 -10.01
C ARG A 101 11.15 -10.73 -10.20
N GLN A 102 12.12 -11.32 -9.49
CA GLN A 102 12.37 -12.75 -9.54
C GLN A 102 11.20 -13.55 -8.98
N PHE A 103 10.66 -13.13 -7.85
CA PHE A 103 9.48 -13.75 -7.25
C PHE A 103 8.26 -13.74 -8.18
N VAL A 104 7.99 -12.60 -8.80
CA VAL A 104 6.88 -12.46 -9.76
C VAL A 104 7.03 -13.39 -10.97
N LEU A 105 8.26 -13.65 -11.43
CA LEU A 105 8.52 -14.63 -12.51
C LEU A 105 8.24 -16.06 -12.05
N SER A 106 8.70 -16.45 -10.86
CA SER A 106 8.37 -17.74 -10.25
C SER A 106 6.85 -17.89 -10.04
N PHE A 107 6.19 -16.85 -9.53
CA PHE A 107 4.74 -16.80 -9.40
C PHE A 107 4.02 -17.00 -10.74
N GLN A 108 4.47 -16.36 -11.82
CA GLN A 108 3.91 -16.55 -13.15
C GLN A 108 4.04 -18.01 -13.62
N SER A 109 5.20 -18.64 -13.38
CA SER A 109 5.42 -20.05 -13.72
C SER A 109 4.46 -20.97 -12.97
N LEU A 110 4.28 -20.73 -11.66
CA LEU A 110 3.37 -21.49 -10.81
C LEU A 110 1.91 -21.36 -11.24
N ILE A 111 1.45 -20.16 -11.58
CA ILE A 111 0.08 -19.96 -12.08
C ILE A 111 -0.15 -20.71 -13.39
N ARG A 112 0.81 -20.72 -14.33
CA ARG A 112 0.69 -21.47 -15.58
C ARG A 112 0.55 -22.99 -15.37
N LYS A 113 0.97 -23.47 -14.20
CA LYS A 113 0.85 -24.89 -13.78
C LYS A 113 -0.35 -25.11 -12.87
N ASP A 114 -1.30 -24.17 -12.85
CA ASP A 114 -2.51 -24.20 -12.03
C ASP A 114 -2.23 -24.42 -10.54
N SER A 115 -1.09 -23.90 -10.02
CA SER A 115 -0.79 -23.97 -8.60
C SER A 115 -1.85 -23.23 -7.77
N PRO A 116 -2.30 -23.80 -6.64
CA PRO A 116 -3.33 -23.19 -5.79
C PRO A 116 -2.74 -22.01 -4.98
N LEU A 117 -2.32 -20.97 -5.68
CA LEU A 117 -1.59 -19.82 -5.15
C LEU A 117 -2.28 -18.52 -5.52
N VAL A 118 -2.56 -17.72 -4.52
CA VAL A 118 -3.05 -16.33 -4.67
C VAL A 118 -1.99 -15.38 -4.11
N LEU A 119 -1.71 -14.31 -4.83
CA LEU A 119 -0.78 -13.26 -4.42
C LEU A 119 -1.55 -11.96 -4.19
N LEU A 120 -1.41 -11.39 -3.01
CA LEU A 120 -1.94 -10.08 -2.64
C LEU A 120 -0.78 -9.15 -2.28
N VAL A 121 -0.62 -8.10 -3.07
CA VAL A 121 0.47 -7.13 -2.92
C VAL A 121 -0.11 -5.77 -2.65
N THR A 122 0.42 -5.06 -1.67
CA THR A 122 0.15 -3.64 -1.44
C THR A 122 1.41 -2.82 -1.69
N GLY A 123 1.24 -1.55 -2.02
CA GLY A 123 2.36 -0.64 -2.25
C GLY A 123 1.90 0.72 -2.76
N LEU A 124 2.82 1.66 -2.81
CA LEU A 124 2.58 2.95 -3.41
C LEU A 124 2.30 2.79 -4.92
N TYR A 125 1.48 3.69 -5.45
CA TYR A 125 1.10 3.64 -6.87
C TYR A 125 2.30 3.52 -7.81
N GLU A 126 3.36 4.31 -7.59
CA GLU A 126 4.55 4.29 -8.43
C GLU A 126 5.28 2.95 -8.40
N ASN A 127 5.36 2.33 -7.24
CA ASN A 127 6.03 1.04 -7.08
C ASN A 127 5.27 -0.06 -7.84
N ILE A 128 3.95 -0.12 -7.65
CA ILE A 128 3.09 -1.08 -8.36
C ILE A 128 3.11 -0.80 -9.87
N PHE A 129 2.99 0.45 -10.29
CA PHE A 129 3.04 0.84 -11.70
C PHE A 129 4.40 0.48 -12.33
N SER A 130 5.51 0.75 -11.64
CA SER A 130 6.85 0.38 -12.09
C SER A 130 7.03 -1.14 -12.20
N LEU A 131 6.48 -1.90 -11.24
CA LEU A 131 6.52 -3.36 -11.27
C LEU A 131 5.74 -3.93 -12.46
N GLU A 132 4.53 -3.44 -12.71
CA GLU A 132 3.67 -3.88 -13.82
C GLU A 132 4.25 -3.59 -15.20
N ASN A 133 4.95 -2.46 -15.35
CA ASN A 133 5.55 -2.04 -16.61
C ASN A 133 6.99 -2.51 -16.79
N GLY A 134 7.51 -3.31 -15.86
CA GLY A 134 8.82 -3.90 -15.91
C GLY A 134 8.97 -4.89 -17.06
N LYS A 135 10.23 -5.13 -17.44
CA LYS A 135 10.55 -6.18 -18.41
C LYS A 135 10.15 -7.55 -17.82
N ASN A 136 9.34 -8.31 -18.53
CA ASN A 136 8.86 -9.65 -18.16
C ASN A 136 7.80 -9.71 -17.05
N THR A 137 7.32 -8.59 -16.50
CA THR A 137 6.29 -8.55 -15.46
C THR A 137 4.93 -8.02 -15.96
N LYS A 138 4.82 -7.73 -17.25
CA LYS A 138 3.62 -7.15 -17.89
C LYS A 138 2.34 -7.98 -17.72
N PHE A 139 2.42 -9.26 -17.39
CA PHE A 139 1.22 -10.06 -17.10
C PHE A 139 0.46 -9.55 -15.88
N LEU A 140 1.14 -8.86 -14.95
CA LEU A 140 0.52 -8.20 -13.79
C LEU A 140 -0.47 -7.09 -14.17
N ILE A 141 -0.36 -6.53 -15.38
CA ILE A 141 -1.33 -5.54 -15.89
C ILE A 141 -2.76 -6.11 -15.89
N ARG A 142 -2.89 -7.44 -16.03
CA ARG A 142 -4.17 -8.15 -16.03
C ARG A 142 -4.69 -8.53 -14.65
N SER A 143 -3.88 -8.30 -13.59
CA SER A 143 -4.30 -8.59 -12.23
C SER A 143 -5.39 -7.61 -11.77
N HIS A 144 -6.24 -8.08 -10.86
CA HIS A 144 -7.22 -7.20 -10.21
C HIS A 144 -6.52 -6.12 -9.40
N LYS A 145 -7.02 -4.89 -9.48
CA LYS A 145 -6.47 -3.72 -8.77
C LYS A 145 -7.55 -3.08 -7.93
N THR A 146 -7.22 -2.85 -6.68
CA THR A 146 -8.08 -2.12 -5.75
C THR A 146 -7.37 -0.84 -5.31
N PHE A 147 -7.99 0.30 -5.60
CA PHE A 147 -7.54 1.59 -5.09
C PHE A 147 -8.30 1.90 -3.81
N LEU A 148 -7.56 2.18 -2.74
CA LEU A 148 -8.17 2.55 -1.47
C LEU A 148 -8.74 3.97 -1.57
N SER A 149 -10.02 4.09 -1.31
CA SER A 149 -10.69 5.39 -1.20
C SER A 149 -10.48 6.01 0.18
N PRO A 150 -10.66 7.34 0.32
CA PRO A 150 -10.71 7.97 1.63
C PRO A 150 -11.71 7.29 2.56
N LEU A 151 -11.44 7.29 3.85
CA LEU A 151 -12.33 6.73 4.86
C LEU A 151 -13.66 7.49 4.88
N ASN A 152 -14.74 6.77 5.16
CA ASN A 152 -16.07 7.36 5.28
C ASN A 152 -16.12 8.32 6.48
N LEU A 153 -16.54 9.57 6.27
CA LEU A 153 -16.56 10.60 7.30
C LEU A 153 -17.55 10.29 8.43
N GLN A 154 -18.64 9.59 8.16
CA GLN A 154 -19.57 9.16 9.19
C GLN A 154 -18.95 8.10 10.10
N SER A 155 -18.21 7.15 9.52
CA SER A 155 -17.47 6.15 10.28
C SER A 155 -16.37 6.77 11.16
N ILE A 156 -15.67 7.79 10.63
CA ILE A 156 -14.69 8.57 11.41
C ILE A 156 -15.39 9.30 12.56
N ALA A 157 -16.51 9.98 12.30
CA ALA A 157 -17.27 10.68 13.31
C ALA A 157 -17.78 9.73 14.41
N ALA A 158 -18.32 8.56 14.03
CA ALA A 158 -18.74 7.54 14.98
C ALA A 158 -17.57 7.03 15.85
N SER A 159 -16.37 6.88 15.27
CA SER A 159 -15.17 6.53 16.01
C SER A 159 -14.79 7.62 17.03
N TYR A 160 -14.80 8.89 16.64
CA TYR A 160 -14.50 10.00 17.55
C TYR A 160 -15.56 10.15 18.65
N GLN A 161 -16.85 9.92 18.38
CA GLN A 161 -17.89 9.87 19.41
C GLN A 161 -17.58 8.77 20.43
N SER A 162 -17.30 7.57 19.94
CA SER A 162 -17.05 6.40 20.79
C SER A 162 -15.77 6.51 21.61
N GLN A 163 -14.67 7.01 21.02
CA GLN A 163 -13.35 6.99 21.65
C GLN A 163 -13.04 8.26 22.45
N LEU A 164 -13.57 9.41 22.02
CA LEU A 164 -13.28 10.72 22.62
C LEU A 164 -14.46 11.31 23.39
N GLY A 165 -15.62 10.67 23.31
CA GLY A 165 -16.85 11.19 23.96
C GLY A 165 -17.34 12.50 23.36
N LEU A 166 -17.09 12.76 22.07
CA LEU A 166 -17.56 13.94 21.37
C LEU A 166 -19.06 13.81 21.04
N ASN A 167 -19.78 14.95 21.01
CA ASN A 167 -21.08 14.93 20.38
C ASN A 167 -20.99 14.81 18.85
N TYR A 168 -22.10 14.55 18.17
CA TYR A 168 -22.11 14.30 16.73
C TYR A 168 -21.58 15.47 15.90
N GLU A 169 -21.91 16.70 16.27
CA GLU A 169 -21.47 17.89 15.52
C GLU A 169 -19.97 18.11 15.63
N GLU A 170 -19.41 17.99 16.84
CA GLU A 170 -17.97 18.08 17.10
C GLU A 170 -17.22 16.97 16.36
N ALA A 171 -17.69 15.72 16.49
CA ALA A 171 -17.11 14.57 15.82
C ALA A 171 -17.12 14.72 14.29
N MET A 172 -18.22 15.22 13.73
CA MET A 172 -18.33 15.46 12.29
C MET A 172 -17.43 16.61 11.81
N LYS A 173 -17.27 17.68 12.60
CA LYS A 173 -16.29 18.74 12.30
C LYS A 173 -14.87 18.18 12.24
N CYS A 174 -14.47 17.40 13.23
CA CYS A 174 -13.17 16.73 13.25
C CYS A 174 -13.01 15.75 12.07
N ALA A 175 -14.04 14.96 11.78
CA ALA A 175 -14.01 14.04 10.63
C ALA A 175 -13.80 14.78 9.30
N LYS A 176 -14.51 15.87 9.06
CA LYS A 176 -14.34 16.71 7.85
C LYS A 176 -12.92 17.29 7.73
N MET A 177 -12.29 17.65 8.84
CA MET A 177 -10.90 18.15 8.86
C MET A 177 -9.91 17.11 8.34
N THR A 178 -10.19 15.81 8.52
CA THR A 178 -9.31 14.74 8.04
C THR A 178 -9.45 14.45 6.55
N LYS A 179 -10.50 14.94 5.89
CA LYS A 179 -10.88 14.61 4.52
C LYS A 179 -10.93 13.09 4.24
N GLY A 180 -11.06 12.26 5.27
CA GLY A 180 -11.01 10.81 5.16
C GLY A 180 -9.60 10.23 4.99
N TYR A 181 -8.54 11.04 5.09
CA TYR A 181 -7.16 10.55 5.05
C TYR A 181 -6.85 9.78 6.33
N ALA A 182 -6.51 8.49 6.20
CA ALA A 182 -6.40 7.57 7.33
C ALA A 182 -5.39 8.03 8.39
N PHE A 183 -4.21 8.50 7.95
CA PHE A 183 -3.20 9.02 8.86
C PHE A 183 -3.71 10.27 9.61
N ALA A 184 -4.33 11.19 8.90
CA ALA A 184 -4.89 12.41 9.49
C ALA A 184 -6.00 12.11 10.52
N PHE A 185 -6.83 11.08 10.26
CA PHE A 185 -7.83 10.60 11.20
C PHE A 185 -7.19 10.09 12.50
N GLN A 186 -6.20 9.22 12.38
CA GLN A 186 -5.51 8.66 13.54
C GLN A 186 -4.75 9.73 14.31
N LEU A 187 -4.03 10.60 13.61
CA LEU A 187 -3.25 11.69 14.21
C LEU A 187 -4.14 12.65 14.98
N LEU A 188 -5.25 13.10 14.37
CA LEU A 188 -6.17 14.03 15.05
C LEU A 188 -6.79 13.39 16.28
N GLY A 189 -7.23 12.12 16.17
CA GLY A 189 -7.78 11.37 17.30
C GLY A 189 -6.76 11.21 18.43
N TYR A 190 -5.53 10.86 18.11
CA TYR A 190 -4.44 10.76 19.08
C TYR A 190 -4.17 12.10 19.79
N LEU A 191 -4.03 13.19 19.05
CA LEU A 191 -3.76 14.51 19.63
C LEU A 191 -4.89 14.99 20.55
N MET A 192 -6.14 14.77 20.15
CA MET A 192 -7.30 15.11 20.98
C MET A 192 -7.35 14.29 22.26
N PHE A 193 -7.05 13.00 22.19
CA PHE A 193 -6.98 12.11 23.34
C PHE A 193 -5.83 12.49 24.27
N ASP A 194 -4.60 12.61 23.75
CA ASP A 194 -3.39 12.92 24.51
C ASP A 194 -3.48 14.26 25.24
N ARG A 195 -4.09 15.26 24.61
CA ARG A 195 -4.28 16.60 25.20
C ARG A 195 -5.59 16.76 25.95
N ASN A 196 -6.40 15.72 26.05
CA ASN A 196 -7.73 15.76 26.64
C ASN A 196 -8.60 16.92 26.10
N LYS A 197 -8.51 17.15 24.77
CA LYS A 197 -9.23 18.24 24.08
C LYS A 197 -10.46 17.69 23.38
N LYS A 198 -11.58 18.39 23.52
CA LYS A 198 -12.83 18.09 22.80
C LYS A 198 -13.08 19.01 21.59
N VAL A 199 -12.34 20.11 21.54
CA VAL A 199 -12.48 21.13 20.50
C VAL A 199 -11.12 21.41 19.87
N MET A 200 -11.11 21.64 18.56
CA MET A 200 -9.93 22.09 17.84
C MET A 200 -9.64 23.56 18.19
N ASP A 201 -8.60 23.81 18.95
CA ASP A 201 -8.05 25.13 19.19
C ASP A 201 -6.81 25.41 18.33
N LYS A 202 -6.26 26.61 18.41
CA LYS A 202 -5.10 27.01 17.60
C LYS A 202 -3.83 26.20 17.91
N GLU A 203 -3.63 25.83 19.17
CA GLU A 203 -2.48 25.03 19.61
C GLU A 203 -2.56 23.62 19.01
N LEU A 204 -3.72 22.98 19.15
CA LEU A 204 -3.95 21.63 18.60
C LEU A 204 -3.84 21.62 17.08
N LEU A 205 -4.35 22.66 16.41
CA LEU A 205 -4.24 22.80 14.95
C LEU A 205 -2.77 22.94 14.51
N SER A 206 -1.98 23.74 15.23
CA SER A 206 -0.54 23.90 14.94
C SER A 206 0.22 22.57 15.10
N LEU A 207 -0.08 21.81 16.15
CA LEU A 207 0.50 20.48 16.35
C LEU A 207 0.08 19.49 15.25
N TYR A 208 -1.19 19.53 14.87
CA TYR A 208 -1.73 18.69 13.78
C TYR A 208 -1.04 19.00 12.46
N ASP A 209 -0.89 20.27 12.08
CA ASP A 209 -0.20 20.69 10.87
C ASP A 209 1.28 20.25 10.89
N ARG A 210 1.98 20.47 12.00
CA ARG A 210 3.36 20.06 12.17
C ARG A 210 3.55 18.55 12.01
N TYR A 211 2.71 17.76 12.63
CA TYR A 211 2.85 16.29 12.54
C TYR A 211 2.41 15.73 11.19
N LEU A 212 1.43 16.35 10.52
CA LEU A 212 1.12 16.03 9.12
C LEU A 212 2.32 16.31 8.22
N ALA A 213 2.98 17.45 8.41
CA ALA A 213 4.20 17.81 7.68
C ALA A 213 5.32 16.80 7.93
N GLU A 214 5.68 16.57 9.20
CA GLU A 214 6.82 15.75 9.60
C GLU A 214 6.66 14.27 9.21
N TYR A 215 5.49 13.67 9.47
CA TYR A 215 5.32 12.23 9.31
C TYR A 215 4.73 11.80 7.97
N ALA A 216 4.20 12.74 7.17
CA ALA A 216 3.57 12.40 5.90
C ALA A 216 3.97 13.31 4.74
N TYR A 217 3.82 14.62 4.87
CA TYR A 217 3.80 15.51 3.70
C TYR A 217 5.19 15.79 3.14
N THR A 218 6.21 15.91 3.98
CA THR A 218 7.61 16.07 3.53
C THR A 218 8.04 14.89 2.66
N LYS A 219 7.68 13.67 3.05
CA LYS A 219 7.95 12.48 2.25
C LYS A 219 7.15 12.49 0.93
N ILE A 220 5.88 12.87 0.96
CA ILE A 220 5.06 12.98 -0.25
C ILE A 220 5.66 14.04 -1.19
N TRP A 221 6.00 15.21 -0.68
CA TRP A 221 6.58 16.32 -1.44
C TRP A 221 7.89 15.94 -2.13
N SER A 222 8.78 15.25 -1.42
CA SER A 222 10.07 14.79 -1.96
C SER A 222 9.93 13.78 -3.11
N THR A 223 8.77 13.09 -3.25
CA THR A 223 8.51 12.16 -4.35
C THR A 223 7.93 12.83 -5.59
N LEU A 224 7.61 14.12 -5.52
CA LEU A 224 7.05 14.86 -6.64
C LEU A 224 8.15 15.33 -7.60
N SER A 225 7.90 15.13 -8.88
CA SER A 225 8.73 15.77 -9.92
C SER A 225 8.49 17.29 -9.93
N GLU A 226 9.44 18.04 -10.46
CA GLU A 226 9.32 19.50 -10.57
C GLU A 226 8.05 19.96 -11.31
N ILE A 227 7.61 19.19 -12.29
CA ILE A 227 6.37 19.49 -13.00
C ILE A 227 5.13 19.22 -12.12
N GLU A 228 5.14 18.15 -11.32
CA GLU A 228 4.09 17.87 -10.36
C GLU A 228 4.02 18.93 -9.27
N LYS A 229 5.17 19.38 -8.75
CA LYS A 229 5.27 20.51 -7.83
C LYS A 229 4.71 21.79 -8.46
N LYS A 230 5.06 22.10 -9.71
CA LYS A 230 4.51 23.24 -10.44
C LYS A 230 2.99 23.22 -10.53
N VAL A 231 2.38 22.04 -10.74
CA VAL A 231 0.92 21.90 -10.72
C VAL A 231 0.37 22.13 -9.31
N VAL A 232 0.98 21.57 -8.28
CA VAL A 232 0.55 21.75 -6.87
C VAL A 232 0.65 23.23 -6.46
N LEU A 233 1.72 23.93 -6.83
CA LEU A 233 1.94 25.35 -6.54
C LEU A 233 0.91 26.25 -7.23
N SER A 234 0.27 25.81 -8.29
CA SER A 234 -0.80 26.59 -8.95
C SER A 234 -2.07 26.76 -8.10
N PHE A 235 -2.22 25.97 -7.03
CA PHE A 235 -3.34 26.10 -6.08
C PHE A 235 -3.01 27.20 -5.06
N GLN A 236 -3.87 28.20 -4.94
CA GLN A 236 -3.72 29.29 -3.96
C GLN A 236 -4.41 28.98 -2.64
N THR A 237 -5.38 28.07 -2.63
CA THR A 237 -6.16 27.69 -1.45
C THR A 237 -6.49 26.19 -1.49
N ASN A 238 -7.05 25.68 -0.40
CA ASN A 238 -7.63 24.33 -0.36
C ASN A 238 -9.00 24.20 -1.05
N ALA A 239 -9.49 25.26 -1.70
CA ALA A 239 -10.78 25.23 -2.40
C ALA A 239 -10.67 24.52 -3.75
N ILE A 240 -11.83 24.21 -4.32
CA ILE A 240 -11.94 23.63 -5.66
C ILE A 240 -11.45 24.66 -6.69
N ILE A 241 -10.54 24.25 -7.57
CA ILE A 241 -10.01 25.07 -8.67
C ILE A 241 -10.39 24.46 -10.02
N SER A 242 -10.63 25.29 -11.04
CA SER A 242 -10.82 24.80 -12.40
C SER A 242 -9.50 24.48 -13.09
N VAL A 243 -9.52 23.47 -13.94
CA VAL A 243 -8.35 23.09 -14.76
C VAL A 243 -7.89 24.26 -15.66
N SER A 244 -8.81 25.10 -16.15
CA SER A 244 -8.44 26.28 -16.95
C SER A 244 -7.54 27.24 -16.19
N ILE A 245 -7.81 27.52 -14.92
CA ILE A 245 -6.98 28.38 -14.07
C ILE A 245 -5.60 27.74 -13.84
N ILE A 246 -5.54 26.43 -13.64
CA ILE A 246 -4.25 25.73 -13.49
C ILE A 246 -3.42 25.85 -14.77
N LEU A 247 -4.05 25.65 -15.95
CA LEU A 247 -3.36 25.78 -17.24
C LEU A 247 -2.83 27.19 -17.46
N GLU A 248 -3.64 28.20 -17.14
CA GLU A 248 -3.26 29.61 -17.21
C GLU A 248 -2.02 29.90 -16.32
N ARG A 249 -2.07 29.50 -15.06
CA ARG A 249 -0.98 29.76 -14.08
C ARG A 249 0.30 29.00 -14.39
N THR A 250 0.16 27.78 -14.91
CA THR A 250 1.34 26.95 -15.20
C THR A 250 1.90 27.14 -16.60
N GLY A 251 1.11 27.72 -17.53
CA GLY A 251 1.47 27.81 -18.94
C GLY A 251 1.51 26.46 -19.67
N MET A 252 0.96 25.42 -19.08
CA MET A 252 1.01 24.06 -19.62
C MET A 252 -0.04 23.83 -20.70
N LYS A 253 0.33 23.07 -21.76
CA LYS A 253 -0.66 22.57 -22.72
C LYS A 253 -1.53 21.48 -22.07
N LYS A 254 -2.80 21.42 -22.44
CA LYS A 254 -3.82 20.54 -21.84
C LYS A 254 -3.42 19.05 -21.87
N GLU A 255 -2.87 18.58 -22.99
CA GLU A 255 -2.45 17.18 -23.18
C GLU A 255 -1.30 16.82 -22.26
N TYR A 256 -0.35 17.73 -22.08
CA TYR A 256 0.79 17.58 -21.19
C TYR A 256 0.34 17.57 -19.73
N PHE A 257 -0.45 18.54 -19.31
CA PHE A 257 -1.03 18.64 -17.97
C PHE A 257 -1.83 17.38 -17.59
N SER A 258 -2.63 16.82 -18.52
CA SER A 258 -3.48 15.65 -18.23
C SER A 258 -2.71 14.47 -17.65
N ARG A 259 -1.48 14.24 -18.09
CA ARG A 259 -0.61 13.17 -17.57
C ARG A 259 -0.23 13.38 -16.10
N TYR A 260 0.11 14.60 -15.73
CA TYR A 260 0.52 14.95 -14.35
C TYR A 260 -0.69 15.02 -13.43
N ARG A 261 -1.81 15.54 -13.91
CA ARG A 261 -3.09 15.48 -13.20
C ARG A 261 -3.44 14.05 -12.82
N ASP A 262 -3.40 13.14 -13.78
CA ASP A 262 -3.75 11.74 -13.56
C ASP A 262 -2.79 11.04 -12.58
N ARG A 263 -1.51 11.39 -12.63
CA ARG A 263 -0.51 10.92 -11.64
C ARG A 263 -0.81 11.46 -10.25
N LEU A 264 -1.05 12.76 -10.10
CA LEU A 264 -1.35 13.37 -8.80
C LEU A 264 -2.65 12.84 -8.19
N ILE A 265 -3.66 12.51 -9.02
CA ILE A 265 -4.87 11.83 -8.57
C ILE A 265 -4.55 10.40 -8.09
N LYS A 266 -3.78 9.64 -8.83
CA LYS A 266 -3.38 8.27 -8.48
C LYS A 266 -2.47 8.22 -7.26
N LYS A 267 -1.63 9.23 -7.05
CA LYS A 267 -0.85 9.44 -5.82
C LYS A 267 -1.72 9.84 -4.61
N GLY A 268 -3.01 10.10 -4.81
CA GLY A 268 -3.90 10.52 -3.73
C GLY A 268 -3.69 11.95 -3.26
N ILE A 269 -3.01 12.80 -4.04
CA ILE A 269 -2.74 14.21 -3.70
C ILE A 269 -3.88 15.10 -4.16
N LEU A 270 -4.41 14.83 -5.36
CA LEU A 270 -5.55 15.55 -5.93
C LEU A 270 -6.76 14.65 -6.08
N PHE A 271 -7.91 15.27 -6.00
CA PHE A 271 -9.21 14.66 -6.30
C PHE A 271 -9.97 15.51 -7.31
N SER A 272 -10.73 14.88 -8.20
CA SER A 272 -11.58 15.55 -9.18
C SER A 272 -13.06 15.41 -8.76
N PRO A 273 -13.64 16.41 -8.07
CA PRO A 273 -15.02 16.33 -7.61
C PRO A 273 -16.02 16.39 -8.76
N SER A 274 -15.64 16.98 -9.87
CA SER A 274 -16.43 17.03 -11.11
C SER A 274 -15.51 17.29 -12.31
N ARG A 275 -16.03 17.11 -13.52
CA ARG A 275 -15.28 17.31 -14.75
C ARG A 275 -14.65 18.72 -14.80
N GLY A 276 -13.36 18.79 -15.04
CA GLY A 276 -12.60 20.04 -15.15
C GLY A 276 -12.33 20.76 -13.83
N LYS A 277 -12.57 20.12 -12.69
CA LYS A 277 -12.32 20.69 -11.36
C LYS A 277 -11.40 19.78 -10.55
N LEU A 278 -10.53 20.39 -9.75
CA LEU A 278 -9.59 19.70 -8.88
C LEU A 278 -9.57 20.32 -7.48
N ILE A 279 -9.23 19.50 -6.50
CA ILE A 279 -9.04 19.91 -5.10
C ILE A 279 -7.97 19.00 -4.48
N PHE A 280 -7.28 19.48 -3.47
CA PHE A 280 -6.40 18.59 -2.67
C PHE A 280 -7.21 17.54 -1.91
N SER A 281 -6.81 16.28 -2.02
CA SER A 281 -7.34 15.16 -1.23
C SER A 281 -6.84 15.21 0.20
N LEU A 282 -5.59 15.65 0.36
CA LEU A 282 -4.92 15.72 1.66
C LEU A 282 -5.42 16.94 2.47
N PRO A 283 -5.72 16.75 3.77
CA PRO A 283 -6.13 17.86 4.62
C PRO A 283 -4.95 18.81 4.86
N ARG A 284 -5.21 20.11 4.84
CA ARG A 284 -4.19 21.14 5.17
C ARG A 284 -2.90 21.06 4.32
N PHE A 285 -2.99 20.46 3.13
CA PHE A 285 -1.80 20.28 2.29
C PHE A 285 -1.30 21.58 1.69
N LYS A 286 -2.20 22.53 1.42
CA LYS A 286 -1.81 23.86 0.92
C LYS A 286 -0.98 24.62 1.95
N GLU A 287 -1.37 24.59 3.22
CA GLU A 287 -0.63 25.24 4.30
C GLU A 287 0.77 24.64 4.46
N PHE A 288 0.90 23.32 4.31
CA PHE A 288 2.22 22.68 4.27
C PHE A 288 3.06 23.18 3.09
N VAL A 289 2.47 23.20 1.87
CA VAL A 289 3.19 23.65 0.67
C VAL A 289 3.66 25.10 0.79
N ASP A 290 2.85 25.98 1.38
CA ASP A 290 3.23 27.38 1.59
C ASP A 290 4.42 27.54 2.54
N ILE A 291 4.48 26.73 3.59
CA ILE A 291 5.59 26.72 4.53
C ILE A 291 6.85 26.16 3.86
N GLU A 292 6.73 25.01 3.17
CA GLU A 292 7.85 24.33 2.54
C GLU A 292 8.53 25.20 1.48
N THR A 293 7.74 25.91 0.67
CA THR A 293 8.29 26.80 -0.38
C THR A 293 8.84 28.10 0.16
N ALA A 294 8.37 28.58 1.31
CA ALA A 294 8.96 29.77 1.96
C ALA A 294 10.38 29.53 2.51
N TYR A 295 10.79 28.28 2.67
CA TYR A 295 12.15 27.91 3.07
C TYR A 295 13.08 27.65 1.88
N GLU A 296 12.54 27.51 0.65
CA GLU A 296 13.32 27.28 -0.57
C GLU A 296 13.72 28.63 -1.27
N GLU A 297 13.12 29.76 -0.87
CA GLU A 297 13.48 31.14 -1.27
C GLU A 297 14.54 31.75 -0.31
#